data_4925f7ef4aa1d2e97b5288a6dfd8c30c
#
_entry.id   4925f7ef4aa1d2e97b5288a6dfd8c30c
#
_cell.length_a   1.000
_cell.length_b   1.000
_cell.length_c   1.000
_cell.angle_alpha   90.00
_cell.angle_beta   90.00
_cell.angle_gamma   90.00
#
_symmetry.space_group_name_H-M   'P 1'
#
loop_
_entity.id
_entity.type
_entity.pdbx_description
1 polymer ?
#
loop_
_entity_poly.entity_id
_entity_poly.type
_entity_poly.pdbx_seq_one_letter_code
_entity_poly.pdbx_strand_id
1 'polypeptide(L)'
;SIQVMHLSDIQSSPGSVAQVRECASFLTRYAKTRQVAIIMVGHVTKDGTLAGPKVLEHAIDCSLLLEGEADSRFRTLRSHKNRFGAVNELGVFGMTEQGLREVKNPSAIFLSRGDEQTPGSSVMVLWEGTRPLLVEIQALVDHSMLANPRRVAVGLEQNRLALLLAVLHRHGGLQMSDQDVFVNVVGGVKVGETGADLALLLALISSFRNRPLPQDLVVFGEVGLAGE
;
A
#
# COMPACT_ATOMS: atom_id res chain seq x y z
N SER A 1 -1.17 9.13 -24.55
CA SER A 1 -0.82 7.79 -24.04
C SER A 1 -0.07 7.00 -25.10
N ILE A 2 0.92 6.24 -24.68
CA ILE A 2 1.69 5.37 -25.59
C ILE A 2 0.79 4.33 -26.29
N GLN A 3 -0.32 3.95 -25.67
CA GLN A 3 -1.26 2.97 -26.23
C GLN A 3 -2.08 3.48 -27.44
N VAL A 4 -2.12 4.78 -27.68
CA VAL A 4 -2.82 5.35 -28.86
C VAL A 4 -1.86 5.67 -30.00
N MET A 5 -0.56 5.55 -29.78
CA MET A 5 0.45 5.74 -30.82
C MET A 5 0.53 4.50 -31.73
N HIS A 6 0.84 4.74 -33.00
CA HIS A 6 1.07 3.67 -33.96
C HIS A 6 2.11 4.10 -35.00
N LEU A 7 2.80 3.12 -35.54
CA LEU A 7 3.67 3.22 -36.70
C LEU A 7 2.96 2.57 -37.88
N SER A 8 2.90 3.27 -39.01
CA SER A 8 2.21 2.82 -40.23
C SER A 8 2.80 1.53 -40.82
N ASP A 9 4.08 1.29 -40.55
CA ASP A 9 4.80 0.15 -41.11
C ASP A 9 4.53 -1.17 -40.42
N ILE A 10 3.73 -1.13 -39.33
CA ILE A 10 3.39 -2.30 -38.52
C ILE A 10 1.90 -2.62 -38.68
N GLN A 11 1.61 -3.80 -39.22
CA GLN A 11 0.24 -4.29 -39.42
C GLN A 11 -0.39 -4.81 -38.15
N SER A 12 -0.63 -3.91 -37.19
CA SER A 12 -1.35 -4.23 -35.97
C SER A 12 -2.06 -2.99 -35.43
N SER A 13 -3.13 -3.19 -34.65
CA SER A 13 -3.94 -2.09 -34.11
C SER A 13 -3.15 -1.26 -33.09
N PRO A 14 -3.44 0.07 -32.99
CA PRO A 14 -2.94 0.89 -31.89
C PRO A 14 -3.22 0.25 -30.54
N GLY A 15 -2.29 0.33 -29.59
CA GLY A 15 -2.41 -0.30 -28.29
C GLY A 15 -2.04 -1.79 -28.23
N SER A 16 -1.83 -2.44 -29.38
CA SER A 16 -1.31 -3.81 -29.42
C SER A 16 0.12 -3.85 -28.87
N VAL A 17 0.51 -5.02 -28.36
CA VAL A 17 1.85 -5.27 -27.79
C VAL A 17 2.96 -4.90 -28.79
N ALA A 18 2.77 -5.25 -30.08
CA ALA A 18 3.73 -4.95 -31.13
C ALA A 18 3.87 -3.44 -31.37
N GLN A 19 2.74 -2.73 -31.50
CA GLN A 19 2.75 -1.28 -31.72
C GLN A 19 3.37 -0.54 -30.53
N VAL A 20 2.97 -0.86 -29.32
CA VAL A 20 3.49 -0.20 -28.10
C VAL A 20 5.01 -0.40 -28.00
N ARG A 21 5.49 -1.61 -28.27
CA ARG A 21 6.93 -1.92 -28.26
C ARG A 21 7.71 -1.11 -29.27
N GLU A 22 7.26 -1.08 -30.50
CA GLU A 22 7.99 -0.41 -31.58
C GLU A 22 7.91 1.12 -31.45
N CYS A 23 6.77 1.67 -31.02
CA CYS A 23 6.65 3.09 -30.70
C CYS A 23 7.61 3.50 -29.57
N ALA A 24 7.69 2.71 -28.50
CA ALA A 24 8.61 2.97 -27.40
C ALA A 24 10.08 2.86 -27.85
N SER A 25 10.41 1.87 -28.67
CA SER A 25 11.75 1.70 -29.25
C SER A 25 12.14 2.89 -30.09
N PHE A 26 11.23 3.35 -30.96
CA PHE A 26 11.43 4.53 -31.81
C PHE A 26 11.66 5.79 -30.93
N LEU A 27 10.81 6.06 -29.97
CA LEU A 27 10.94 7.21 -29.07
C LEU A 27 12.23 7.15 -28.24
N THR A 28 12.63 5.98 -27.78
CA THR A 28 13.88 5.81 -27.03
C THR A 28 15.11 6.10 -27.90
N ARG A 29 15.12 5.64 -29.17
CA ARG A 29 16.19 5.99 -30.10
C ARG A 29 16.23 7.49 -30.41
N TYR A 30 15.05 8.08 -30.61
CA TYR A 30 14.94 9.51 -30.85
C TYR A 30 15.49 10.33 -29.69
N ALA A 31 15.08 9.97 -28.46
CA ALA A 31 15.56 10.60 -27.22
C ALA A 31 17.09 10.58 -27.13
N LYS A 32 17.70 9.41 -27.36
CA LYS A 32 19.16 9.23 -27.31
C LYS A 32 19.89 9.99 -28.41
N THR A 33 19.36 9.95 -29.64
CA THR A 33 19.99 10.62 -30.79
C THR A 33 19.91 12.14 -30.68
N ARG A 34 18.81 12.66 -30.18
CA ARG A 34 18.55 14.10 -30.03
C ARG A 34 18.91 14.66 -28.67
N GLN A 35 19.32 13.81 -27.72
CA GLN A 35 19.63 14.20 -26.33
C GLN A 35 18.48 14.95 -25.65
N VAL A 36 17.25 14.48 -25.85
CA VAL A 36 16.05 15.04 -25.24
C VAL A 36 15.43 14.05 -24.29
N ALA A 37 14.83 14.55 -23.20
CA ALA A 37 14.04 13.74 -22.28
C ALA A 37 12.65 13.52 -22.88
N ILE A 38 12.16 12.28 -22.86
CA ILE A 38 10.81 11.92 -23.29
C ILE A 38 10.07 11.29 -22.11
N ILE A 39 8.91 11.86 -21.77
CA ILE A 39 7.99 11.30 -20.79
C ILE A 39 6.86 10.61 -21.55
N MET A 40 6.80 9.28 -21.41
CA MET A 40 5.73 8.47 -21.98
C MET A 40 4.67 8.21 -20.92
N VAL A 41 3.44 8.60 -21.19
CA VAL A 41 2.30 8.35 -20.30
C VAL A 41 1.58 7.08 -20.76
N GLY A 42 1.39 6.13 -19.87
CA GLY A 42 0.67 4.89 -20.11
C GLY A 42 -0.39 4.64 -19.04
N HIS A 43 -1.24 3.64 -19.27
CA HIS A 43 -2.22 3.17 -18.32
C HIS A 43 -1.79 1.81 -17.75
N VAL A 44 -2.14 1.56 -16.52
CA VAL A 44 -2.00 0.25 -15.88
C VAL A 44 -3.29 -0.56 -16.02
N THR A 45 -3.16 -1.87 -16.02
CA THR A 45 -4.30 -2.80 -15.94
C THR A 45 -4.89 -2.79 -14.53
N LYS A 46 -6.08 -3.40 -14.36
CA LYS A 46 -6.72 -3.56 -13.04
C LYS A 46 -5.82 -4.30 -12.02
N ASP A 47 -4.91 -5.11 -12.51
CA ASP A 47 -3.95 -5.86 -11.68
C ASP A 47 -2.69 -5.05 -11.34
N GLY A 48 -2.68 -3.74 -11.63
CA GLY A 48 -1.55 -2.85 -11.34
C GLY A 48 -0.32 -3.06 -12.24
N THR A 49 -0.43 -3.91 -13.27
CA THR A 49 0.65 -4.08 -14.24
C THR A 49 0.55 -3.03 -15.35
N LEU A 50 1.69 -2.58 -15.88
CA LEU A 50 1.68 -1.69 -17.03
C LEU A 50 0.86 -2.34 -18.15
N ALA A 51 -0.18 -1.65 -18.63
CA ALA A 51 -0.96 -2.07 -19.79
C ALA A 51 -0.10 -1.95 -21.04
N GLY A 52 0.59 -3.01 -21.32
CA GLY A 52 1.60 -3.13 -22.35
C GLY A 52 2.71 -4.06 -21.85
N PRO A 53 3.49 -4.66 -22.74
CA PRO A 53 4.37 -5.72 -22.34
C PRO A 53 5.43 -5.24 -21.34
N LYS A 54 5.89 -6.12 -20.46
CA LYS A 54 7.14 -6.02 -19.70
C LYS A 54 8.33 -5.52 -20.53
N VAL A 55 8.20 -5.58 -21.84
CA VAL A 55 9.15 -5.03 -22.84
C VAL A 55 9.36 -3.53 -22.69
N LEU A 56 8.35 -2.75 -22.25
CA LEU A 56 8.56 -1.32 -21.98
C LEU A 56 9.54 -1.08 -20.85
N GLU A 57 9.50 -1.90 -19.81
CA GLU A 57 10.41 -1.78 -18.69
C GLU A 57 11.88 -1.95 -19.09
N HIS A 58 12.16 -2.73 -20.13
CA HIS A 58 13.51 -2.89 -20.62
C HIS A 58 13.98 -1.72 -21.50
N ALA A 59 13.06 -1.05 -22.16
CA ALA A 59 13.36 0.04 -23.10
C ALA A 59 13.54 1.41 -22.43
N ILE A 60 12.92 1.64 -21.28
CA ILE A 60 12.90 2.92 -20.56
C ILE A 60 13.92 2.98 -19.43
N ASP A 61 14.38 4.17 -19.10
CA ASP A 61 15.36 4.39 -18.04
C ASP A 61 14.71 4.53 -16.65
N CYS A 62 13.51 5.07 -16.59
CA CYS A 62 12.75 5.27 -15.38
C CYS A 62 11.27 4.94 -15.61
N SER A 63 10.66 4.26 -14.65
CA SER A 63 9.22 3.98 -14.61
C SER A 63 8.65 4.46 -13.28
N LEU A 64 7.67 5.33 -13.35
CA LEU A 64 6.95 5.86 -12.21
C LEU A 64 5.50 5.40 -12.26
N LEU A 65 4.99 4.93 -11.17
CA LEU A 65 3.60 4.51 -11.01
C LEU A 65 2.88 5.51 -10.12
N LEU A 66 1.81 6.12 -10.65
CA LEU A 66 0.92 6.99 -9.90
C LEU A 66 -0.31 6.18 -9.51
N GLU A 67 -0.49 5.95 -8.21
CA GLU A 67 -1.56 5.13 -7.64
C GLU A 67 -2.49 5.96 -6.77
N GLY A 68 -3.72 5.49 -6.62
CA GLY A 68 -4.70 6.05 -5.70
C GLY A 68 -6.08 5.45 -5.94
N GLU A 69 -6.78 5.16 -4.87
CA GLU A 69 -8.17 4.71 -4.96
C GLU A 69 -9.07 5.86 -5.41
N ALA A 70 -10.19 5.52 -6.07
CA ALA A 70 -11.10 6.52 -6.63
C ALA A 70 -11.63 7.51 -5.57
N ASP A 71 -11.85 7.01 -4.35
CA ASP A 71 -12.41 7.78 -3.23
C ASP A 71 -11.34 8.40 -2.33
N SER A 72 -10.06 8.12 -2.58
CA SER A 72 -8.95 8.68 -1.80
C SER A 72 -8.62 10.09 -2.24
N ARG A 73 -8.45 10.99 -1.26
CA ARG A 73 -7.91 12.35 -1.49
C ARG A 73 -6.42 12.36 -1.79
N PHE A 74 -5.76 11.23 -1.65
CA PHE A 74 -4.31 11.11 -1.81
C PHE A 74 -3.95 10.28 -3.02
N ARG A 75 -2.79 10.58 -3.57
CA ARG A 75 -2.14 9.83 -4.63
C ARG A 75 -0.71 9.55 -4.21
N THR A 76 -0.26 8.35 -4.48
CA THR A 76 1.13 7.95 -4.25
C THR A 76 1.85 7.84 -5.59
N LEU A 77 3.06 8.37 -5.66
CA LEU A 77 3.96 8.23 -6.79
C LEU A 77 5.12 7.34 -6.36
N ARG A 78 5.22 6.18 -6.96
CA ARG A 78 6.23 5.17 -6.65
C ARG A 78 7.16 4.96 -7.84
N SER A 79 8.46 4.89 -7.59
CA SER A 79 9.42 4.47 -8.59
C SER A 79 9.41 2.94 -8.70
N HIS A 80 9.10 2.42 -9.90
CA HIS A 80 9.13 1.00 -10.18
C HIS A 80 10.46 0.56 -10.81
N LYS A 81 11.05 1.42 -11.62
CA LYS A 81 12.39 1.27 -12.20
C LYS A 81 13.08 2.62 -12.25
N ASN A 82 14.35 2.65 -11.88
CA ASN A 82 15.17 3.85 -12.00
C ASN A 82 16.64 3.46 -12.23
N ARG A 83 17.18 3.72 -13.43
CA ARG A 83 18.58 3.46 -13.74
C ARG A 83 19.56 4.41 -13.08
N PHE A 84 19.08 5.56 -12.64
CA PHE A 84 19.91 6.67 -12.17
C PHE A 84 19.80 6.91 -10.66
N GLY A 85 19.04 6.09 -9.95
CA GLY A 85 18.83 6.25 -8.52
C GLY A 85 18.04 5.12 -7.89
N ALA A 86 17.63 5.34 -6.64
CA ALA A 86 16.85 4.36 -5.88
C ALA A 86 15.47 4.13 -6.52
N VAL A 87 15.00 2.89 -6.44
CA VAL A 87 13.65 2.50 -6.90
C VAL A 87 12.62 2.51 -5.79
N ASN A 88 13.04 2.69 -4.55
CA ASN A 88 12.20 2.54 -3.37
C ASN A 88 11.76 3.89 -2.78
N GLU A 89 11.58 4.90 -3.62
CA GLU A 89 11.11 6.20 -3.17
C GLU A 89 9.62 6.36 -3.39
N LEU A 90 8.94 6.93 -2.40
CA LEU A 90 7.51 7.21 -2.41
C LEU A 90 7.26 8.69 -2.27
N GLY A 91 6.56 9.27 -3.24
CA GLY A 91 5.97 10.60 -3.15
C GLY A 91 4.49 10.50 -2.78
N VAL A 92 4.03 11.31 -1.82
CA VAL A 92 2.61 11.37 -1.46
C VAL A 92 2.08 12.76 -1.81
N PHE A 93 0.95 12.78 -2.51
CA PHE A 93 0.31 13.99 -3.00
C PHE A 93 -1.15 14.04 -2.58
N GLY A 94 -1.61 15.21 -2.17
CA GLY A 94 -3.03 15.50 -1.94
C GLY A 94 -3.70 16.01 -3.21
N MET A 95 -4.91 15.53 -3.49
CA MET A 95 -5.77 16.09 -4.54
C MET A 95 -6.42 17.36 -4.04
N THR A 96 -6.20 18.46 -4.72
CA THR A 96 -6.81 19.76 -4.44
C THR A 96 -7.51 20.30 -5.67
N GLU A 97 -8.32 21.34 -5.53
CA GLU A 97 -8.94 22.06 -6.66
C GLU A 97 -7.91 22.60 -7.66
N GLN A 98 -6.68 22.82 -7.20
CA GLN A 98 -5.56 23.30 -8.02
C GLN A 98 -4.68 22.17 -8.56
N GLY A 99 -5.08 20.89 -8.37
CA GLY A 99 -4.33 19.71 -8.77
C GLY A 99 -3.59 19.05 -7.62
N LEU A 100 -2.55 18.28 -7.96
CA LEU A 100 -1.75 17.54 -7.00
C LEU A 100 -0.80 18.47 -6.23
N ARG A 101 -0.82 18.37 -4.90
CA ARG A 101 0.13 19.06 -4.02
C ARG A 101 0.88 18.07 -3.15
N GLU A 102 2.18 18.26 -3.02
CA GLU A 102 3.03 17.42 -2.16
C GLU A 102 2.55 17.47 -0.70
N VAL A 103 2.49 16.31 -0.07
CA VAL A 103 2.25 16.15 1.36
C VAL A 103 3.59 16.02 2.07
N LYS A 104 4.00 17.06 2.79
CA LYS A 104 5.30 17.11 3.48
C LYS A 104 5.43 16.11 4.62
N ASN A 105 4.32 15.79 5.29
CA ASN A 105 4.27 14.80 6.36
C ASN A 105 3.26 13.70 6.02
N PRO A 106 3.64 12.66 5.27
CA PRO A 106 2.75 11.57 4.89
C PRO A 106 2.17 10.83 6.11
N SER A 107 2.92 10.71 7.19
CA SER A 107 2.45 10.02 8.41
C SER A 107 1.18 10.64 8.99
N ALA A 108 0.98 11.94 8.83
CA ALA A 108 -0.23 12.62 9.30
C ALA A 108 -1.52 12.13 8.61
N ILE A 109 -1.40 11.52 7.43
CA ILE A 109 -2.51 10.98 6.66
C ILE A 109 -2.95 9.62 7.20
N PHE A 110 -2.00 8.84 7.70
CA PHE A 110 -2.17 7.45 8.13
C PHE A 110 -2.40 7.33 9.64
N LEU A 111 -2.63 8.46 10.31
CA LEU A 111 -2.96 8.55 11.72
C LEU A 111 -4.31 9.26 11.87
N SER A 112 -5.29 8.59 12.44
CA SER A 112 -6.62 9.17 12.72
C SER A 112 -6.73 9.72 14.14
N ARG A 113 -5.61 9.99 14.79
CA ARG A 113 -5.57 10.39 16.20
C ARG A 113 -6.34 11.67 16.44
N GLY A 114 -7.45 11.53 17.17
CA GLY A 114 -8.09 12.64 17.88
C GLY A 114 -7.39 12.92 19.22
N ASP A 115 -7.85 13.94 19.93
CA ASP A 115 -7.33 14.29 21.25
C ASP A 115 -7.64 13.24 22.32
N GLU A 116 -8.59 12.33 22.08
CA GLU A 116 -9.02 11.29 23.00
C GLU A 116 -8.33 9.95 22.70
N GLN A 117 -7.84 9.32 23.76
CA GLN A 117 -7.31 7.95 23.69
C GLN A 117 -8.46 6.97 23.54
N THR A 118 -8.55 6.30 22.40
CA THR A 118 -9.56 5.26 22.13
C THR A 118 -8.93 3.87 22.22
N PRO A 119 -9.59 2.89 22.88
CA PRO A 119 -9.15 1.52 22.83
C PRO A 119 -9.16 0.96 21.41
N GLY A 120 -8.24 0.04 21.12
CA GLY A 120 -8.19 -0.63 19.83
C GLY A 120 -7.32 0.06 18.79
N SER A 121 -6.61 1.13 19.12
CA SER A 121 -5.67 1.81 18.20
C SER A 121 -4.23 1.54 18.60
N SER A 122 -3.39 1.19 17.64
CA SER A 122 -1.95 1.03 17.78
C SER A 122 -1.24 1.66 16.60
N VAL A 123 -0.08 2.26 16.83
CA VAL A 123 0.74 2.84 15.77
C VAL A 123 1.96 1.99 15.53
N MET A 124 2.19 1.67 14.26
CA MET A 124 3.39 0.99 13.80
C MET A 124 4.22 1.88 12.90
N VAL A 125 5.48 1.54 12.74
CA VAL A 125 6.31 2.06 11.67
C VAL A 125 6.31 1.06 10.52
N LEU A 126 5.93 1.55 9.34
CA LEU A 126 6.04 0.84 8.07
C LEU A 126 7.20 1.42 7.28
N TRP A 127 8.01 0.58 6.69
CA TRP A 127 9.10 1.03 5.84
C TRP A 127 8.64 1.06 4.38
N GLU A 128 8.33 2.23 3.88
CA GLU A 128 7.96 2.44 2.47
C GLU A 128 9.11 3.06 1.70
N GLY A 129 9.81 2.20 0.95
CA GLY A 129 11.00 2.60 0.22
C GLY A 129 12.15 2.99 1.14
N THR A 130 12.54 4.26 1.13
CA THR A 130 13.59 4.82 1.98
C THR A 130 13.04 5.63 3.15
N ARG A 131 11.71 5.68 3.32
CA ARG A 131 11.06 6.51 4.35
C ARG A 131 10.29 5.67 5.36
N PRO A 132 10.48 5.89 6.66
CA PRO A 132 9.56 5.37 7.66
C PRO A 132 8.24 6.14 7.59
N LEU A 133 7.14 5.42 7.56
CA LEU A 133 5.79 5.95 7.68
C LEU A 133 5.17 5.44 8.98
N LEU A 134 4.57 6.33 9.75
CA LEU A 134 3.72 5.94 10.86
C LEU A 134 2.34 5.61 10.32
N VAL A 135 1.85 4.43 10.65
CA VAL A 135 0.56 3.92 10.22
C VAL A 135 -0.21 3.44 11.43
N GLU A 136 -1.47 3.82 11.51
CA GLU A 136 -2.36 3.39 12.59
C GLU A 136 -3.11 2.13 12.16
N ILE A 137 -3.08 1.12 13.04
CA ILE A 137 -3.91 -0.07 12.96
C ILE A 137 -5.02 0.06 14.01
N GLN A 138 -6.24 -0.07 13.55
CA GLN A 138 -7.43 -0.05 14.39
C GLN A 138 -8.04 -1.44 14.47
N ALA A 139 -8.37 -1.89 15.65
CA ALA A 139 -9.07 -3.13 15.92
C ALA A 139 -10.35 -2.88 16.73
N LEU A 140 -11.42 -3.53 16.32
CA LEU A 140 -12.67 -3.61 17.08
C LEU A 140 -12.94 -5.08 17.40
N VAL A 141 -13.00 -5.37 18.68
CA VAL A 141 -13.35 -6.69 19.20
C VAL A 141 -14.61 -6.54 20.04
N ASP A 142 -15.65 -7.26 19.68
CA ASP A 142 -16.93 -7.21 20.36
C ASP A 142 -17.58 -8.59 20.42
N HIS A 143 -18.46 -8.81 21.40
CA HIS A 143 -19.15 -10.09 21.53
C HIS A 143 -20.01 -10.38 20.31
N SER A 144 -19.83 -11.57 19.73
CA SER A 144 -20.60 -11.97 18.53
C SER A 144 -21.99 -12.45 18.90
N MET A 145 -22.98 -11.92 18.21
CA MET A 145 -24.36 -12.42 18.26
C MET A 145 -24.60 -13.58 17.29
N LEU A 146 -23.56 -13.98 16.55
CA LEU A 146 -23.63 -15.02 15.52
C LEU A 146 -23.00 -16.32 16.02
N ALA A 147 -23.52 -17.46 15.54
CA ALA A 147 -22.93 -18.76 15.83
C ALA A 147 -21.49 -18.87 15.27
N ASN A 148 -21.21 -18.16 14.18
CA ASN A 148 -19.89 -18.06 13.56
C ASN A 148 -19.42 -16.60 13.62
N PRO A 149 -18.55 -16.25 14.56
CA PRO A 149 -18.03 -14.90 14.70
C PRO A 149 -17.27 -14.41 13.45
N ARG A 150 -17.45 -13.15 13.13
CA ARG A 150 -16.83 -12.54 11.95
C ARG A 150 -15.36 -12.22 12.19
N ARG A 151 -14.55 -12.39 11.15
CA ARG A 151 -13.14 -12.01 11.12
C ARG A 151 -12.93 -11.20 9.85
N VAL A 152 -12.70 -9.90 9.98
CA VAL A 152 -12.54 -8.99 8.83
C VAL A 152 -11.26 -8.21 8.99
N ALA A 153 -10.44 -8.21 7.95
CA ALA A 153 -9.23 -7.41 7.87
C ALA A 153 -9.26 -6.53 6.61
N VAL A 154 -9.06 -5.24 6.80
CA VAL A 154 -8.92 -4.24 5.73
C VAL A 154 -7.51 -3.67 5.79
N GLY A 155 -6.79 -3.74 4.68
CA GLY A 155 -5.39 -3.32 4.62
C GLY A 155 -4.37 -4.33 5.14
N LEU A 156 -4.82 -5.47 5.67
CA LEU A 156 -3.99 -6.59 6.14
C LEU A 156 -4.48 -7.90 5.52
N GLU A 157 -3.60 -8.89 5.47
CA GLU A 157 -3.98 -10.22 4.98
C GLU A 157 -4.86 -10.96 6.00
N GLN A 158 -5.99 -11.48 5.53
CA GLN A 158 -6.97 -12.20 6.36
C GLN A 158 -6.37 -13.42 7.08
N ASN A 159 -5.50 -14.17 6.39
CA ASN A 159 -4.85 -15.34 6.95
C ASN A 159 -3.88 -14.95 8.09
N ARG A 160 -3.22 -13.80 7.97
CA ARG A 160 -2.32 -13.31 9.03
C ARG A 160 -3.10 -12.99 10.29
N LEU A 161 -4.25 -12.35 10.18
CA LEU A 161 -5.14 -12.11 11.31
C LEU A 161 -5.53 -13.42 12.01
N ALA A 162 -5.90 -14.45 11.24
CA ALA A 162 -6.29 -15.75 11.81
C ALA A 162 -5.13 -16.42 12.57
N LEU A 163 -3.91 -16.37 12.04
CA LEU A 163 -2.71 -16.90 12.70
C LEU A 163 -2.43 -16.18 14.01
N LEU A 164 -2.48 -14.86 14.02
CA LEU A 164 -2.21 -14.05 15.21
C LEU A 164 -3.28 -14.23 16.29
N LEU A 165 -4.55 -14.43 15.93
CA LEU A 165 -5.59 -14.80 16.89
C LEU A 165 -5.31 -16.17 17.56
N ALA A 166 -4.78 -17.13 16.80
CA ALA A 166 -4.37 -18.42 17.35
C ALA A 166 -3.18 -18.28 18.32
N VAL A 167 -2.20 -17.41 17.99
CA VAL A 167 -1.07 -17.08 18.85
C VAL A 167 -1.56 -16.42 20.15
N LEU A 168 -2.45 -15.44 20.06
CA LEU A 168 -3.06 -14.80 21.25
C LEU A 168 -3.78 -15.81 22.16
N HIS A 169 -4.51 -16.72 21.57
CA HIS A 169 -5.19 -17.76 22.35
C HIS A 169 -4.18 -18.69 23.03
N ARG A 170 -3.23 -19.23 22.28
CA ARG A 170 -2.29 -20.25 22.77
C ARG A 170 -1.27 -19.71 23.75
N HIS A 171 -0.66 -18.57 23.44
CA HIS A 171 0.46 -17.99 24.20
C HIS A 171 0.04 -16.81 25.05
N GLY A 172 -0.93 -16.03 24.61
CA GLY A 172 -1.45 -14.87 25.38
C GLY A 172 -2.57 -15.22 26.35
N GLY A 173 -3.13 -16.43 26.29
CA GLY A 173 -4.24 -16.84 27.14
C GLY A 173 -5.55 -16.07 26.88
N LEU A 174 -5.66 -15.38 25.75
CA LEU A 174 -6.83 -14.59 25.40
C LEU A 174 -7.71 -15.36 24.41
N GLN A 175 -8.91 -15.71 24.85
CA GLN A 175 -9.87 -16.42 24.04
C GLN A 175 -10.82 -15.43 23.36
N MET A 176 -10.81 -15.43 22.03
CA MET A 176 -11.66 -14.58 21.19
C MET A 176 -12.58 -15.40 20.26
N SER A 177 -12.84 -16.67 20.62
CA SER A 177 -13.65 -17.58 19.79
C SER A 177 -15.11 -17.15 19.66
N ASP A 178 -15.62 -16.41 20.63
CA ASP A 178 -16.98 -15.86 20.69
C ASP A 178 -17.03 -14.34 20.37
N GLN A 179 -15.95 -13.78 19.87
CA GLN A 179 -15.85 -12.36 19.55
C GLN A 179 -15.84 -12.13 18.03
N ASP A 180 -16.60 -11.14 17.56
CA ASP A 180 -16.37 -10.52 16.25
C ASP A 180 -15.09 -9.70 16.30
N VAL A 181 -14.27 -9.82 15.26
CA VAL A 181 -12.99 -9.09 15.16
C VAL A 181 -12.93 -8.37 13.82
N PHE A 182 -12.78 -7.06 13.90
CA PHE A 182 -12.60 -6.20 12.74
C PHE A 182 -11.27 -5.47 12.88
N VAL A 183 -10.50 -5.45 11.81
CA VAL A 183 -9.21 -4.74 11.74
C VAL A 183 -9.19 -3.84 10.51
N ASN A 184 -8.71 -2.63 10.70
CA ASN A 184 -8.56 -1.66 9.63
C ASN A 184 -7.20 -0.96 9.73
N VAL A 185 -6.52 -0.84 8.59
CA VAL A 185 -5.34 0.01 8.46
C VAL A 185 -5.79 1.39 7.96
N VAL A 186 -5.48 2.42 8.73
CA VAL A 186 -5.90 3.79 8.43
C VAL A 186 -5.24 4.29 7.13
N GLY A 187 -5.99 5.03 6.33
CA GLY A 187 -5.50 5.66 5.10
C GLY A 187 -5.46 4.75 3.88
N GLY A 188 -6.05 3.53 3.96
CA GLY A 188 -6.13 2.62 2.81
C GLY A 188 -4.79 1.98 2.42
N VAL A 189 -3.78 2.04 3.28
CA VAL A 189 -2.48 1.40 3.05
C VAL A 189 -2.62 -0.11 3.18
N LYS A 190 -1.98 -0.85 2.29
CA LYS A 190 -1.84 -2.29 2.42
C LYS A 190 -0.53 -2.61 3.12
N VAL A 191 -0.62 -3.22 4.29
CA VAL A 191 0.52 -3.66 5.09
C VAL A 191 0.74 -5.15 4.82
N GLY A 192 1.80 -5.47 4.11
CA GLY A 192 2.22 -6.85 3.81
C GLY A 192 3.38 -7.34 4.66
N GLU A 193 3.94 -6.47 5.50
CA GLU A 193 5.10 -6.80 6.33
C GLU A 193 4.69 -7.49 7.63
N THR A 194 5.43 -8.52 8.01
CA THR A 194 5.24 -9.23 9.28
C THR A 194 5.57 -8.37 10.51
N GLY A 195 6.34 -7.30 10.32
CA GLY A 195 6.61 -6.30 11.36
C GLY A 195 5.36 -5.61 11.94
N ALA A 196 4.20 -5.74 11.29
CA ALA A 196 2.91 -5.25 11.78
C ALA A 196 2.28 -6.11 12.88
N ASP A 197 2.76 -7.32 13.10
CA ASP A 197 2.11 -8.30 13.97
C ASP A 197 1.94 -7.80 15.40
N LEU A 198 3.01 -7.26 15.98
CA LEU A 198 2.96 -6.76 17.35
C LEU A 198 1.97 -5.60 17.50
N ALA A 199 1.92 -4.69 16.52
CA ALA A 199 0.97 -3.59 16.53
C ALA A 199 -0.48 -4.09 16.43
N LEU A 200 -0.73 -5.08 15.57
CA LEU A 200 -2.02 -5.72 15.43
C LEU A 200 -2.46 -6.42 16.72
N LEU A 201 -1.56 -7.20 17.33
CA LEU A 201 -1.82 -7.88 18.60
C LEU A 201 -2.16 -6.90 19.71
N LEU A 202 -1.42 -5.80 19.82
CA LEU A 202 -1.66 -4.77 20.83
C LEU A 202 -2.99 -4.04 20.59
N ALA A 203 -3.35 -3.74 19.33
CA ALA A 203 -4.64 -3.16 18.99
C ALA A 203 -5.80 -4.10 19.39
N LEU A 204 -5.68 -5.40 19.08
CA LEU A 204 -6.66 -6.42 19.46
C LEU A 204 -6.83 -6.52 20.99
N ILE A 205 -5.71 -6.59 21.72
CA ILE A 205 -5.73 -6.66 23.19
C ILE A 205 -6.32 -5.39 23.79
N SER A 206 -5.94 -4.23 23.25
CA SER A 206 -6.46 -2.93 23.67
C SER A 206 -7.98 -2.84 23.52
N SER A 207 -8.50 -3.24 22.37
CA SER A 207 -9.93 -3.28 22.10
C SER A 207 -10.64 -4.29 23.01
N PHE A 208 -10.15 -5.53 23.08
CA PHE A 208 -10.75 -6.60 23.88
C PHE A 208 -10.83 -6.25 25.37
N ARG A 209 -9.80 -5.57 25.91
CA ARG A 209 -9.74 -5.15 27.30
C ARG A 209 -10.35 -3.78 27.55
N ASN A 210 -10.83 -3.10 26.52
CA ASN A 210 -11.32 -1.73 26.56
C ASN A 210 -10.34 -0.78 27.28
N ARG A 211 -9.05 -0.91 26.97
CA ARG A 211 -7.96 -0.11 27.55
C ARG A 211 -7.11 0.51 26.45
N PRO A 212 -7.06 1.84 26.33
CA PRO A 212 -6.26 2.49 25.33
C PRO A 212 -4.76 2.28 25.56
N LEU A 213 -4.00 2.26 24.49
CA LEU A 213 -2.54 2.29 24.51
C LEU A 213 -2.02 3.73 24.67
N PRO A 214 -0.80 3.92 25.19
CA PRO A 214 -0.18 5.25 25.26
C PRO A 214 -0.14 5.92 23.87
N GLN A 215 -0.39 7.22 23.81
CA GLN A 215 -0.45 7.96 22.54
C GLN A 215 0.90 8.09 21.84
N ASP A 216 1.98 8.07 22.60
CA ASP A 216 3.36 8.17 22.12
C ASP A 216 3.99 6.79 21.81
N LEU A 217 3.21 5.70 21.98
CA LEU A 217 3.67 4.35 21.69
C LEU A 217 3.69 4.10 20.18
N VAL A 218 4.84 3.72 19.67
CA VAL A 218 5.03 3.17 18.33
C VAL A 218 5.67 1.79 18.46
N VAL A 219 5.12 0.80 17.79
CA VAL A 219 5.57 -0.58 17.90
C VAL A 219 5.80 -1.21 16.54
N PHE A 220 6.71 -2.15 16.49
CA PHE A 220 6.92 -3.03 15.35
C PHE A 220 7.53 -4.35 15.86
N GLY A 221 7.24 -5.41 15.16
CA GLY A 221 7.80 -6.72 15.46
C GLY A 221 6.98 -7.82 14.81
N GLU A 222 7.67 -8.81 14.29
CA GLU A 222 7.08 -10.06 13.84
C GLU A 222 6.83 -10.95 15.05
N VAL A 223 5.72 -11.68 15.04
CA VAL A 223 5.39 -12.67 16.07
C VAL A 223 5.21 -14.03 15.42
N GLY A 224 6.07 -14.96 15.81
CA GLY A 224 6.03 -16.33 15.32
C GLY A 224 4.96 -17.18 15.97
N LEU A 225 4.71 -18.36 15.40
CA LEU A 225 3.68 -19.29 15.89
C LEU A 225 4.03 -19.92 17.26
N ALA A 226 5.30 -19.91 17.65
CA ALA A 226 5.73 -20.36 18.97
C ALA A 226 5.66 -19.24 20.03
N GLY A 227 5.23 -18.04 19.62
CA GLY A 227 5.07 -16.89 20.52
C GLY A 227 6.33 -16.05 20.71
N GLU A 228 7.40 -16.33 19.91
CA GLU A 228 8.62 -15.53 19.86
C GLU A 228 8.45 -14.22 19.10
#